data_25c1dd1dfe14e078c194f342febb59df
#
_entry.id   25c1dd1dfe14e078c194f342febb59df
#
_cell.length_a   1.000
_cell.length_b   1.000
_cell.length_c   1.000
_cell.angle_alpha   90.00
_cell.angle_beta   90.00
_cell.angle_gamma   90.00
#
_symmetry.space_group_name_H-M   'P 1'
#
loop_
_entity.id
_entity.type
_entity.pdbx_description
1 polymer ?
#
loop_
_entity_poly.entity_id
_entity_poly.type
_entity_poly.pdbx_seq_one_letter_code
_entity_poly.pdbx_strand_id
1 'polypeptide(L)'
;MGFFVFLKYFAENVERGFWLLMKVLQERICQDGNVLSDTVLKVDAFLNHQVDSKLAMLIGEEFAKRFAKENITKVLTIEASGIQFAMATGFALQVPFVYAKKKKAITQSDDVYTASVHSFTRKETYQISVAKAYLKPGERVLIVDDFLATGAALVGLCDIVKEAGAELVGVGAVIEKSFQEGRGLLEERGIAIHSLARIKSMSPETGIEFIEEIGACKS
;
A
#
# COMPACT_ATOMS: atom_id res chain seq x y z
N MET A 1 -25.25 9.60 -14.10
CA MET A 1 -24.49 9.61 -15.38
C MET A 1 -22.96 9.71 -15.18
N GLY A 2 -22.41 9.67 -13.96
CA GLY A 2 -20.99 9.94 -13.70
C GLY A 2 -20.05 8.72 -13.72
N PHE A 3 -20.44 7.62 -13.12
CA PHE A 3 -19.51 6.52 -12.84
C PHE A 3 -19.11 5.68 -14.09
N PHE A 4 -20.09 5.33 -14.93
CA PHE A 4 -19.82 4.57 -16.17
C PHE A 4 -19.09 5.38 -17.24
N VAL A 5 -19.36 6.68 -17.32
CA VAL A 5 -18.68 7.59 -18.27
C VAL A 5 -17.25 7.83 -17.82
N PHE A 6 -17.01 7.93 -16.50
CA PHE A 6 -15.67 8.07 -15.95
C PHE A 6 -14.80 6.82 -16.16
N LEU A 7 -15.36 5.62 -15.93
CA LEU A 7 -14.67 4.34 -16.19
C LEU A 7 -14.32 4.18 -17.69
N LYS A 8 -15.21 4.58 -18.58
CA LYS A 8 -14.98 4.50 -20.04
C LYS A 8 -13.90 5.48 -20.50
N TYR A 9 -13.93 6.70 -19.96
CA TYR A 9 -12.91 7.72 -20.24
C TYR A 9 -11.52 7.30 -19.70
N PHE A 10 -11.49 6.60 -18.56
CA PHE A 10 -10.26 6.07 -17.96
C PHE A 10 -9.67 4.90 -18.77
N ALA A 11 -10.52 4.02 -19.31
CA ALA A 11 -10.08 2.86 -20.10
C ALA A 11 -9.46 3.24 -21.46
N GLU A 12 -9.88 4.37 -22.04
CA GLU A 12 -9.40 4.84 -23.35
C GLU A 12 -8.06 5.62 -23.30
N ASN A 13 -7.57 5.95 -22.07
CA ASN A 13 -6.35 6.73 -21.87
C ASN A 13 -5.49 6.19 -20.70
N VAL A 14 -4.99 4.97 -20.82
CA VAL A 14 -4.26 4.27 -19.74
C VAL A 14 -3.11 5.11 -19.16
N GLU A 15 -2.27 5.74 -19.99
CA GLU A 15 -1.20 6.62 -19.52
C GLU A 15 -1.73 7.92 -18.92
N ARG A 16 -2.70 8.57 -19.56
CA ARG A 16 -3.33 9.78 -19.02
C ARG A 16 -4.09 9.50 -17.72
N GLY A 17 -4.71 8.33 -17.59
CA GLY A 17 -5.40 7.92 -16.36
C GLY A 17 -4.47 7.77 -15.16
N PHE A 18 -3.28 7.21 -15.36
CA PHE A 18 -2.24 7.10 -14.35
C PHE A 18 -1.75 8.45 -13.84
N TRP A 19 -1.35 9.35 -14.76
CA TRP A 19 -0.91 10.69 -14.41
C TRP A 19 -1.99 11.49 -13.68
N LEU A 20 -3.25 11.30 -14.08
CA LEU A 20 -4.39 11.96 -13.43
C LEU A 20 -4.60 11.45 -11.98
N LEU A 21 -4.51 10.13 -11.75
CA LEU A 21 -4.63 9.57 -10.40
C LEU A 21 -3.49 10.03 -9.50
N MET A 22 -2.25 9.97 -9.98
CA MET A 22 -1.08 10.44 -9.21
C MET A 22 -1.21 11.92 -8.86
N LYS A 23 -1.66 12.74 -9.82
CA LYS A 23 -1.93 14.16 -9.60
C LYS A 23 -2.99 14.37 -8.52
N VAL A 24 -4.14 13.69 -8.64
CA VAL A 24 -5.22 13.77 -7.65
C VAL A 24 -4.73 13.34 -6.26
N LEU A 25 -3.96 12.25 -6.17
CA LEU A 25 -3.41 11.77 -4.92
C LEU A 25 -2.43 12.78 -4.30
N GLN A 26 -1.50 13.34 -5.10
CA GLN A 26 -0.57 14.37 -4.63
C GLN A 26 -1.30 15.63 -4.17
N GLU A 27 -2.29 16.11 -4.94
CA GLU A 27 -3.11 17.26 -4.57
C GLU A 27 -3.86 17.01 -3.24
N ARG A 28 -4.43 15.82 -3.04
CA ARG A 28 -5.09 15.45 -1.78
C ARG A 28 -4.10 15.39 -0.61
N ILE A 29 -2.90 14.85 -0.82
CA ILE A 29 -1.85 14.82 0.19
C ILE A 29 -1.46 16.25 0.58
N CYS A 30 -1.33 17.18 -0.38
CA CYS A 30 -0.98 18.57 -0.11
C CYS A 30 -2.11 19.37 0.55
N GLN A 31 -3.36 19.12 0.18
CA GLN A 31 -4.52 19.90 0.66
C GLN A 31 -5.01 19.44 2.02
N ASP A 32 -5.09 18.12 2.22
CA ASP A 32 -5.74 17.49 3.37
C ASP A 32 -4.74 16.72 4.26
N GLY A 33 -3.50 16.57 3.83
CA GLY A 33 -2.41 16.02 4.64
C GLY A 33 -1.86 17.04 5.62
N ASN A 34 -1.41 16.56 6.78
CA ASN A 34 -0.79 17.40 7.80
C ASN A 34 0.62 16.88 8.11
N VAL A 35 1.65 17.66 7.77
CA VAL A 35 3.05 17.35 8.07
C VAL A 35 3.32 17.76 9.51
N LEU A 36 3.49 16.77 10.39
CA LEU A 36 3.74 16.99 11.82
C LEU A 36 5.24 17.09 12.13
N SER A 37 6.08 16.47 11.31
CA SER A 37 7.54 16.54 11.38
C SER A 37 8.15 16.06 10.06
N ASP A 38 9.46 16.12 9.91
CA ASP A 38 10.18 15.65 8.73
C ASP A 38 9.96 14.16 8.41
N THR A 39 9.37 13.40 9.34
CA THR A 39 9.12 11.97 9.18
C THR A 39 7.66 11.57 9.37
N VAL A 40 6.80 12.44 9.90
CA VAL A 40 5.41 12.14 10.24
C VAL A 40 4.45 12.95 9.37
N LEU A 41 3.76 12.25 8.47
CA LEU A 41 2.66 12.77 7.65
C LEU A 41 1.35 12.12 8.11
N LYS A 42 0.36 12.93 8.42
CA LYS A 42 -0.98 12.53 8.80
C LYS A 42 -1.93 12.72 7.62
N VAL A 43 -2.59 11.65 7.20
CA VAL A 43 -3.52 11.60 6.06
C VAL A 43 -4.90 11.06 6.48
N ASP A 44 -5.26 11.30 7.73
CA ASP A 44 -6.47 10.76 8.37
C ASP A 44 -7.77 11.21 7.70
N ALA A 45 -7.75 12.39 7.08
CA ALA A 45 -8.93 12.99 6.47
C ALA A 45 -9.44 12.23 5.23
N PHE A 46 -8.59 11.37 4.59
CA PHE A 46 -8.97 10.72 3.33
C PHE A 46 -8.41 9.31 3.13
N LEU A 47 -7.40 8.88 3.93
CA LEU A 47 -6.81 7.53 3.79
C LEU A 47 -6.95 6.66 5.05
N ASN A 48 -6.64 7.17 6.26
CA ASN A 48 -6.35 6.31 7.41
C ASN A 48 -7.43 6.31 8.50
N HIS A 49 -8.30 7.31 8.56
CA HIS A 49 -9.40 7.39 9.52
C HIS A 49 -10.74 7.58 8.81
N GLN A 50 -10.89 8.69 8.09
CA GLN A 50 -11.91 8.79 7.06
C GLN A 50 -11.31 8.30 5.75
N VAL A 51 -11.98 7.40 5.06
CA VAL A 51 -11.53 6.85 3.78
C VAL A 51 -12.36 7.44 2.65
N ASP A 52 -11.69 8.12 1.71
CA ASP A 52 -12.31 8.47 0.44
C ASP A 52 -12.45 7.20 -0.40
N SER A 53 -13.64 6.62 -0.39
CA SER A 53 -13.90 5.34 -1.05
C SER A 53 -13.70 5.38 -2.57
N LYS A 54 -13.95 6.54 -3.21
CA LYS A 54 -13.70 6.68 -4.65
C LYS A 54 -12.21 6.64 -4.95
N LEU A 55 -11.42 7.41 -4.19
CA LEU A 55 -9.97 7.41 -4.32
C LEU A 55 -9.39 6.02 -4.03
N ALA A 56 -9.87 5.33 -3.00
CA ALA A 56 -9.43 3.98 -2.67
C ALA A 56 -9.70 2.98 -3.82
N MET A 57 -10.87 3.05 -4.47
CA MET A 57 -11.18 2.20 -5.63
C MET A 57 -10.28 2.51 -6.82
N LEU A 58 -10.01 3.78 -7.13
CA LEU A 58 -9.08 4.17 -8.19
C LEU A 58 -7.65 3.69 -7.94
N ILE A 59 -7.19 3.76 -6.68
CA ILE A 59 -5.89 3.22 -6.25
C ILE A 59 -5.84 1.70 -6.49
N GLY A 60 -6.88 0.98 -6.10
CA GLY A 60 -6.97 -0.47 -6.31
C GLY A 60 -6.94 -0.87 -7.79
N GLU A 61 -7.68 -0.15 -8.63
CA GLU A 61 -7.66 -0.34 -10.09
C GLU A 61 -6.28 -0.08 -10.69
N GLU A 62 -5.56 0.92 -10.19
CA GLU A 62 -4.22 1.24 -10.67
C GLU A 62 -3.22 0.16 -10.30
N PHE A 63 -3.26 -0.37 -9.06
CA PHE A 63 -2.43 -1.51 -8.70
C PHE A 63 -2.77 -2.74 -9.53
N ALA A 64 -4.05 -3.02 -9.75
CA ALA A 64 -4.47 -4.14 -10.61
C ALA A 64 -3.92 -4.02 -12.04
N LYS A 65 -3.87 -2.82 -12.61
CA LYS A 65 -3.27 -2.56 -13.94
C LYS A 65 -1.76 -2.80 -13.95
N ARG A 66 -1.05 -2.29 -12.95
CA ARG A 66 0.42 -2.42 -12.87
C ARG A 66 0.88 -3.86 -12.79
N PHE A 67 0.09 -4.70 -12.13
CA PHE A 67 0.37 -6.12 -11.93
C PHE A 67 -0.49 -7.04 -12.81
N ALA A 68 -1.14 -6.52 -13.86
CA ALA A 68 -2.09 -7.27 -14.69
C ALA A 68 -1.51 -8.53 -15.36
N LYS A 69 -0.19 -8.56 -15.61
CA LYS A 69 0.50 -9.68 -16.27
C LYS A 69 1.00 -10.74 -15.28
N GLU A 70 0.82 -10.52 -13.99
CA GLU A 70 1.48 -11.29 -12.95
C GLU A 70 0.65 -12.45 -12.42
N ASN A 71 -0.56 -12.72 -12.98
CA ASN A 71 -1.43 -13.82 -12.57
C ASN A 71 -1.62 -13.89 -11.04
N ILE A 72 -1.91 -12.76 -10.40
CA ILE A 72 -2.14 -12.65 -8.97
C ILE A 72 -3.31 -13.55 -8.57
N THR A 73 -3.13 -14.33 -7.50
CA THR A 73 -4.20 -15.15 -6.93
C THR A 73 -4.68 -14.64 -5.57
N LYS A 74 -3.89 -13.77 -4.95
CA LYS A 74 -4.20 -13.21 -3.62
C LYS A 74 -3.56 -11.85 -3.39
N VAL A 75 -4.27 -10.96 -2.71
CA VAL A 75 -3.71 -9.71 -2.19
C VAL A 75 -3.50 -9.86 -0.70
N LEU A 76 -2.34 -9.42 -0.19
CA LEU A 76 -1.98 -9.43 1.23
C LEU A 76 -1.71 -8.00 1.71
N THR A 77 -2.14 -7.69 2.93
CA THR A 77 -1.84 -6.42 3.60
C THR A 77 -1.67 -6.61 5.10
N ILE A 78 -1.53 -5.52 5.83
CA ILE A 78 -1.53 -5.50 7.30
C ILE A 78 -2.63 -4.58 7.83
N GLU A 79 -3.28 -4.97 8.95
CA GLU A 79 -4.25 -4.09 9.61
C GLU A 79 -3.58 -2.85 10.21
N ALA A 80 -4.27 -1.70 10.24
CA ALA A 80 -5.63 -1.48 9.75
C ALA A 80 -5.66 -0.75 8.39
N SER A 81 -4.74 0.20 8.15
CA SER A 81 -4.84 1.21 7.08
C SER A 81 -4.54 0.69 5.67
N GLY A 82 -3.94 -0.49 5.51
CA GLY A 82 -3.79 -1.15 4.22
C GLY A 82 -5.06 -1.87 3.71
N ILE A 83 -6.02 -2.16 4.62
CA ILE A 83 -7.16 -3.03 4.31
C ILE A 83 -8.01 -2.49 3.16
N GLN A 84 -8.35 -1.22 3.14
CA GLN A 84 -9.19 -0.61 2.11
C GLN A 84 -8.55 -0.69 0.71
N PHE A 85 -7.24 -0.55 0.62
CA PHE A 85 -6.51 -0.61 -0.65
C PHE A 85 -6.33 -2.06 -1.13
N ALA A 86 -6.07 -2.99 -0.21
CA ALA A 86 -6.03 -4.42 -0.53
C ALA A 86 -7.41 -4.93 -0.98
N MET A 87 -8.49 -4.49 -0.33
CA MET A 87 -9.86 -4.80 -0.74
C MET A 87 -10.15 -4.26 -2.14
N ALA A 88 -9.84 -2.99 -2.42
CA ALA A 88 -10.06 -2.37 -3.71
C ALA A 88 -9.24 -3.05 -4.83
N THR A 89 -7.97 -3.39 -4.54
CA THR A 89 -7.10 -4.11 -5.48
C THR A 89 -7.62 -5.54 -5.73
N GLY A 90 -7.99 -6.26 -4.67
CA GLY A 90 -8.56 -7.60 -4.79
C GLY A 90 -9.87 -7.60 -5.58
N PHE A 91 -10.72 -6.60 -5.38
CA PHE A 91 -11.94 -6.41 -6.16
C PHE A 91 -11.63 -6.19 -7.65
N ALA A 92 -10.68 -5.33 -7.98
CA ALA A 92 -10.28 -5.06 -9.36
C ALA A 92 -9.63 -6.27 -10.05
N LEU A 93 -8.84 -7.06 -9.31
CA LEU A 93 -8.22 -8.30 -9.79
C LEU A 93 -9.16 -9.52 -9.76
N GLN A 94 -10.33 -9.40 -9.12
CA GLN A 94 -11.29 -10.52 -8.88
C GLN A 94 -10.66 -11.67 -8.08
N VAL A 95 -9.84 -11.34 -7.09
CA VAL A 95 -9.18 -12.29 -6.18
C VAL A 95 -9.44 -11.95 -4.72
N PRO A 96 -9.40 -12.91 -3.80
CA PRO A 96 -9.54 -12.63 -2.38
C PRO A 96 -8.34 -11.82 -1.86
N PHE A 97 -8.58 -11.01 -0.83
CA PHE A 97 -7.52 -10.41 -0.05
C PHE A 97 -7.50 -10.98 1.38
N VAL A 98 -6.32 -10.94 2.00
CA VAL A 98 -6.09 -11.35 3.38
C VAL A 98 -5.31 -10.24 4.07
N TYR A 99 -5.55 -10.02 5.35
CA TYR A 99 -4.74 -9.09 6.13
C TYR A 99 -4.08 -9.77 7.32
N ALA A 100 -2.82 -9.44 7.53
CA ALA A 100 -2.07 -9.83 8.72
C ALA A 100 -2.59 -9.08 9.94
N LYS A 101 -2.76 -9.79 11.05
CA LYS A 101 -3.21 -9.24 12.32
C LYS A 101 -2.02 -8.88 13.22
N LYS A 102 -2.07 -7.71 13.86
CA LYS A 102 -1.04 -7.25 14.81
C LYS A 102 -1.13 -7.92 16.18
N LYS A 103 -2.29 -8.51 16.49
CA LYS A 103 -2.51 -9.26 17.75
C LYS A 103 -3.19 -10.57 17.39
N LYS A 104 -2.79 -11.65 18.06
CA LYS A 104 -3.49 -12.92 17.96
C LYS A 104 -4.91 -12.73 18.51
N ALA A 105 -5.94 -12.92 17.67
CA ALA A 105 -7.32 -12.93 18.14
C ALA A 105 -7.58 -14.21 18.95
N ILE A 106 -8.39 -14.13 20.00
CA ILE A 106 -8.77 -15.31 20.84
C ILE A 106 -9.38 -16.44 19.97
N THR A 107 -10.05 -16.05 18.87
CA THR A 107 -10.67 -16.98 17.90
C THR A 107 -9.72 -17.44 16.79
N GLN A 108 -8.48 -16.96 16.75
CA GLN A 108 -7.51 -17.35 15.75
C GLN A 108 -6.93 -18.72 16.09
N SER A 109 -6.90 -19.64 15.13
CA SER A 109 -6.25 -20.95 15.30
C SER A 109 -4.77 -20.76 15.64
N ASP A 110 -4.16 -21.76 16.31
CA ASP A 110 -2.73 -21.77 16.58
C ASP A 110 -1.89 -21.99 15.31
N ASP A 111 -2.53 -22.39 14.19
CA ASP A 111 -1.88 -22.66 12.92
C ASP A 111 -1.77 -21.39 12.07
N VAL A 112 -0.74 -20.59 12.35
CA VAL A 112 -0.47 -19.29 11.71
C VAL A 112 0.97 -19.20 11.23
N TYR A 113 1.19 -18.42 10.18
CA TYR A 113 2.49 -17.85 9.87
C TYR A 113 2.68 -16.59 10.70
N THR A 114 3.89 -16.33 11.19
CA THR A 114 4.19 -15.16 12.02
C THR A 114 5.46 -14.47 11.58
N ALA A 115 5.50 -13.14 11.72
CA ALA A 115 6.73 -12.38 11.58
C ALA A 115 6.84 -11.31 12.66
N SER A 116 8.06 -11.01 13.07
CA SER A 116 8.35 -9.92 14.00
C SER A 116 8.56 -8.63 13.22
N VAL A 117 7.88 -7.56 13.61
CA VAL A 117 7.99 -6.23 13.01
C VAL A 117 8.52 -5.26 14.06
N HIS A 118 9.63 -4.62 13.77
CA HIS A 118 10.20 -3.58 14.62
C HIS A 118 9.66 -2.21 14.19
N SER A 119 8.87 -1.58 15.05
CA SER A 119 8.38 -0.21 14.83
C SER A 119 9.39 0.82 15.31
N PHE A 120 10.09 1.46 14.40
CA PHE A 120 11.01 2.54 14.75
C PHE A 120 10.29 3.75 15.37
N THR A 121 9.07 4.05 14.92
CA THR A 121 8.27 5.17 15.42
C THR A 121 7.82 4.96 16.88
N ARG A 122 7.48 3.73 17.25
CA ARG A 122 7.03 3.37 18.60
C ARG A 122 8.12 2.76 19.46
N LYS A 123 9.30 2.45 18.88
CA LYS A 123 10.41 1.75 19.55
C LYS A 123 9.97 0.43 20.19
N GLU A 124 9.06 -0.27 19.57
CA GLU A 124 8.52 -1.54 20.04
C GLU A 124 8.58 -2.59 18.94
N THR A 125 8.75 -3.86 19.34
CA THR A 125 8.62 -5.01 18.45
C THR A 125 7.28 -5.66 18.67
N TYR A 126 6.52 -5.89 17.62
CA TYR A 126 5.25 -6.61 17.66
C TYR A 126 5.25 -7.74 16.64
N GLN A 127 4.40 -8.73 16.88
CA GLN A 127 4.20 -9.82 15.94
C GLN A 127 2.99 -9.55 15.06
N ILE A 128 3.14 -9.94 13.79
CA ILE A 128 2.04 -10.03 12.85
C ILE A 128 1.79 -11.49 12.51
N SER A 129 0.55 -11.83 12.19
CA SER A 129 0.16 -13.22 11.91
C SER A 129 -0.88 -13.32 10.81
N VAL A 130 -0.77 -14.40 10.00
CA VAL A 130 -1.74 -14.80 8.97
C VAL A 130 -2.08 -16.27 9.20
N ALA A 131 -3.38 -16.62 9.24
CA ALA A 131 -3.77 -18.02 9.36
C ALA A 131 -3.40 -18.82 8.10
N LYS A 132 -2.75 -19.98 8.29
CA LYS A 132 -2.31 -20.86 7.21
C LYS A 132 -3.46 -21.34 6.33
N ALA A 133 -4.68 -21.34 6.88
CA ALA A 133 -5.89 -21.64 6.11
C ALA A 133 -6.10 -20.70 4.92
N TYR A 134 -5.65 -19.45 5.00
CA TYR A 134 -5.93 -18.38 4.02
C TYR A 134 -4.73 -17.98 3.17
N LEU A 135 -3.54 -18.55 3.41
CA LEU A 135 -2.35 -18.34 2.59
C LEU A 135 -1.69 -19.69 2.34
N LYS A 136 -1.68 -20.13 1.08
CA LYS A 136 -1.29 -21.48 0.70
C LYS A 136 -0.02 -21.48 -0.17
N PRO A 137 0.73 -22.60 -0.15
CA PRO A 137 1.84 -22.80 -1.09
C PRO A 137 1.38 -22.67 -2.54
N GLY A 138 2.22 -22.06 -3.37
CA GLY A 138 1.97 -21.88 -4.80
C GLY A 138 1.01 -20.73 -5.15
N GLU A 139 0.45 -20.00 -4.18
CA GLU A 139 -0.28 -18.77 -4.46
C GLU A 139 0.66 -17.67 -4.95
N ARG A 140 0.18 -16.82 -5.85
CA ARG A 140 0.89 -15.64 -6.35
C ARG A 140 0.34 -14.41 -5.63
N VAL A 141 1.16 -13.86 -4.74
CA VAL A 141 0.75 -12.85 -3.75
C VAL A 141 1.26 -11.47 -4.14
N LEU A 142 0.35 -10.50 -4.21
CA LEU A 142 0.64 -9.08 -4.25
C LEU A 142 0.45 -8.48 -2.85
N ILE A 143 1.47 -7.84 -2.31
CA ILE A 143 1.33 -7.05 -1.08
C ILE A 143 0.91 -5.62 -1.44
N VAL A 144 -0.12 -5.08 -0.76
CA VAL A 144 -0.57 -3.69 -0.93
C VAL A 144 -0.70 -3.04 0.44
N ASP A 145 -0.11 -1.86 0.63
CA ASP A 145 -0.17 -1.12 1.89
C ASP A 145 -0.33 0.40 1.66
N ASP A 146 -0.72 1.13 2.71
CA ASP A 146 -0.89 2.59 2.64
C ASP A 146 0.46 3.34 2.58
N PHE A 147 1.44 2.93 3.39
CA PHE A 147 2.76 3.55 3.45
C PHE A 147 3.92 2.57 3.26
N LEU A 148 4.87 2.97 2.43
CA LEU A 148 6.25 2.46 2.46
C LEU A 148 7.14 3.54 3.08
N ALA A 149 7.57 3.32 4.32
CA ALA A 149 8.45 4.19 5.10
C ALA A 149 9.75 3.45 5.44
N THR A 150 9.91 2.97 6.66
CA THR A 150 11.05 2.12 7.03
C THR A 150 11.01 0.71 6.42
N GLY A 151 9.87 0.29 5.90
CA GLY A 151 9.69 -1.00 5.26
C GLY A 151 9.51 -2.20 6.22
N ALA A 152 9.64 -2.00 7.52
CA ALA A 152 9.63 -3.10 8.50
C ALA A 152 8.36 -3.99 8.41
N ALA A 153 7.17 -3.39 8.27
CA ALA A 153 5.92 -4.14 8.13
C ALA A 153 5.88 -4.94 6.83
N LEU A 154 6.29 -4.31 5.71
CA LEU A 154 6.32 -4.96 4.39
C LEU A 154 7.32 -6.10 4.35
N VAL A 155 8.51 -5.93 4.96
CA VAL A 155 9.50 -7.01 5.12
C VAL A 155 8.89 -8.18 5.90
N GLY A 156 8.20 -7.93 7.01
CA GLY A 156 7.50 -8.97 7.76
C GLY A 156 6.44 -9.71 6.94
N LEU A 157 5.68 -8.99 6.09
CA LEU A 157 4.73 -9.62 5.17
C LEU A 157 5.43 -10.46 4.11
N CYS A 158 6.57 -10.01 3.57
CA CYS A 158 7.39 -10.79 2.63
C CYS A 158 7.88 -12.10 3.26
N ASP A 159 8.32 -12.05 4.53
CA ASP A 159 8.78 -13.22 5.27
C ASP A 159 7.62 -14.23 5.48
N ILE A 160 6.40 -13.76 5.78
CA ILE A 160 5.19 -14.59 5.87
C ILE A 160 4.87 -15.27 4.52
N VAL A 161 4.93 -14.53 3.40
CA VAL A 161 4.69 -15.09 2.06
C VAL A 161 5.71 -16.19 1.76
N LYS A 162 6.98 -15.97 2.09
CA LYS A 162 8.06 -16.94 1.92
C LYS A 162 7.84 -18.20 2.79
N GLU A 163 7.49 -18.01 4.07
CA GLU A 163 7.21 -19.13 5.01
C GLU A 163 6.01 -19.96 4.53
N ALA A 164 5.02 -19.31 3.92
CA ALA A 164 3.85 -19.99 3.35
C ALA A 164 4.18 -20.84 2.10
N GLY A 165 5.38 -20.73 1.52
CA GLY A 165 5.71 -21.35 0.23
C GLY A 165 4.94 -20.73 -0.94
N ALA A 166 4.47 -19.50 -0.77
CA ALA A 166 3.81 -18.71 -1.81
C ALA A 166 4.85 -17.85 -2.57
N GLU A 167 4.51 -17.42 -3.77
CA GLU A 167 5.33 -16.54 -4.59
C GLU A 167 4.96 -15.09 -4.35
N LEU A 168 5.92 -14.26 -3.92
CA LEU A 168 5.73 -12.82 -3.84
C LEU A 168 5.93 -12.21 -5.22
N VAL A 169 4.88 -11.63 -5.76
CA VAL A 169 4.89 -10.99 -7.09
C VAL A 169 5.44 -9.57 -7.02
N GLY A 170 5.09 -8.83 -5.98
CA GLY A 170 5.56 -7.48 -5.77
C GLY A 170 4.84 -6.77 -4.63
N VAL A 171 5.17 -5.49 -4.47
CA VAL A 171 4.62 -4.61 -3.44
C VAL A 171 4.04 -3.34 -4.08
N GLY A 172 2.79 -3.03 -3.74
CA GLY A 172 2.14 -1.75 -4.02
C GLY A 172 2.08 -0.88 -2.75
N ALA A 173 2.55 0.37 -2.83
CA ALA A 173 2.41 1.33 -1.74
C ALA A 173 1.68 2.59 -2.24
N VAL A 174 0.69 3.07 -1.49
CA VAL A 174 -0.04 4.28 -1.87
C VAL A 174 0.88 5.49 -1.75
N ILE A 175 1.54 5.64 -0.61
CA ILE A 175 2.50 6.72 -0.33
C ILE A 175 3.85 6.11 0.06
N GLU A 176 4.91 6.58 -0.57
CA GLU A 176 6.28 6.21 -0.23
C GLU A 176 7.03 7.41 0.32
N LYS A 177 7.67 7.24 1.46
CA LYS A 177 8.66 8.18 2.00
C LYS A 177 10.04 7.76 1.50
N SER A 178 10.39 8.18 0.27
CA SER A 178 11.60 7.72 -0.43
C SER A 178 12.91 8.16 0.23
N PHE A 179 12.85 9.06 1.21
CA PHE A 179 13.98 9.47 2.05
C PHE A 179 14.25 8.48 3.21
N GLN A 180 13.47 7.42 3.34
CA GLN A 180 13.67 6.35 4.32
C GLN A 180 14.13 5.05 3.64
N GLU A 181 14.65 4.12 4.43
CA GLU A 181 15.33 2.91 3.94
C GLU A 181 14.42 1.84 3.32
N GLY A 182 13.10 1.94 3.50
CA GLY A 182 12.18 0.84 3.19
C GLY A 182 12.22 0.36 1.74
N ARG A 183 12.37 1.26 0.76
CA ARG A 183 12.55 0.87 -0.64
C ARG A 183 13.81 0.06 -0.83
N GLY A 184 14.96 0.54 -0.32
CA GLY A 184 16.25 -0.15 -0.44
C GLY A 184 16.20 -1.57 0.13
N LEU A 185 15.60 -1.76 1.30
CA LEU A 185 15.44 -3.07 1.93
C LEU A 185 14.63 -4.07 1.09
N LEU A 186 13.62 -3.60 0.35
CA LEU A 186 12.83 -4.45 -0.53
C LEU A 186 13.56 -4.71 -1.87
N GLU A 187 14.23 -3.72 -2.43
CA GLU A 187 15.01 -3.84 -3.67
C GLU A 187 16.20 -4.80 -3.50
N GLU A 188 16.90 -4.77 -2.36
CA GLU A 188 17.96 -5.73 -2.01
C GLU A 188 17.45 -7.18 -1.95
N ARG A 189 16.16 -7.39 -1.71
CA ARG A 189 15.50 -8.69 -1.76
C ARG A 189 15.00 -9.07 -3.16
N GLY A 190 15.23 -8.22 -4.17
CA GLY A 190 14.78 -8.42 -5.54
C GLY A 190 13.28 -8.22 -5.75
N ILE A 191 12.61 -7.50 -4.85
CA ILE A 191 11.15 -7.31 -4.87
C ILE A 191 10.78 -6.12 -5.76
N ALA A 192 9.86 -6.33 -6.70
CA ALA A 192 9.29 -5.25 -7.52
C ALA A 192 8.38 -4.36 -6.68
N ILE A 193 8.58 -3.02 -6.75
CA ILE A 193 7.85 -2.05 -5.94
C ILE A 193 7.20 -1.01 -6.85
N HIS A 194 5.90 -0.82 -6.67
CA HIS A 194 5.15 0.26 -7.30
C HIS A 194 4.53 1.17 -6.25
N SER A 195 5.03 2.40 -6.14
CA SER A 195 4.47 3.44 -5.28
C SER A 195 3.76 4.50 -6.11
N LEU A 196 2.60 4.99 -5.62
CA LEU A 196 1.77 5.94 -6.38
C LEU A 196 2.16 7.39 -6.10
N ALA A 197 2.49 7.75 -4.85
CA ALA A 197 3.00 9.06 -4.50
C ALA A 197 4.34 8.89 -3.76
N ARG A 198 5.44 9.38 -4.35
CA ARG A 198 6.79 9.24 -3.80
C ARG A 198 7.25 10.57 -3.24
N ILE A 199 7.31 10.67 -1.92
CA ILE A 199 7.76 11.86 -1.20
C ILE A 199 9.29 11.85 -1.13
N LYS A 200 9.92 12.89 -1.67
CA LYS A 200 11.36 13.11 -1.65
C LYS A 200 11.83 13.70 -0.32
N SER A 201 11.08 14.70 0.16
CA SER A 201 11.30 15.36 1.45
C SER A 201 10.00 15.98 1.95
N MET A 202 9.91 16.23 3.26
CA MET A 202 8.81 16.97 3.85
C MET A 202 9.24 17.63 5.15
N SER A 203 8.69 18.81 5.45
CA SER A 203 8.80 19.45 6.76
C SER A 203 7.56 20.31 7.04
N PRO A 204 7.27 20.64 8.32
CA PRO A 204 6.18 21.56 8.65
C PRO A 204 6.37 22.96 8.03
N GLU A 205 7.62 23.39 7.81
CA GLU A 205 7.96 24.72 7.32
C GLU A 205 7.92 24.81 5.79
N THR A 206 8.40 23.76 5.09
CA THR A 206 8.56 23.77 3.62
C THR A 206 7.49 22.97 2.89
N GLY A 207 6.65 22.23 3.61
CA GLY A 207 5.65 21.37 3.01
C GLY A 207 6.23 20.06 2.48
N ILE A 208 5.64 19.54 1.39
CA ILE A 208 5.99 18.24 0.80
C ILE A 208 6.58 18.45 -0.59
N GLU A 209 7.72 17.81 -0.85
CA GLU A 209 8.35 17.68 -2.16
C GLU A 209 8.21 16.24 -2.65
N PHE A 210 7.68 16.04 -3.86
CA PHE A 210 7.60 14.72 -4.48
C PHE A 210 8.80 14.47 -5.41
N ILE A 211 9.13 13.19 -5.66
CA ILE A 211 10.17 12.82 -6.64
C ILE A 211 9.68 13.14 -8.05
N GLU A 212 8.41 12.83 -8.35
CA GLU A 212 7.76 13.18 -9.60
C GLU A 212 6.67 14.20 -9.28
N GLU A 213 6.92 15.47 -9.54
CA GLU A 213 5.94 16.52 -9.33
C GLU A 213 4.93 16.53 -10.48
N ILE A 214 3.72 16.05 -10.20
CA ILE A 214 2.61 16.00 -11.15
C ILE A 214 1.54 17.03 -10.78
N GLY A 215 1.46 17.41 -9.50
CA GLY A 215 0.56 18.40 -8.95
C GLY A 215 1.31 19.46 -8.15
N ALA A 216 0.95 20.74 -8.28
CA ALA A 216 1.53 21.79 -7.45
C ALA A 216 0.95 21.70 -6.04
N CYS A 217 1.78 21.41 -5.03
CA CYS A 217 1.48 21.77 -3.66
C CYS A 217 1.49 23.32 -3.58
N LYS A 218 0.35 23.93 -3.32
CA LYS A 218 0.33 25.37 -3.02
C LYS A 218 0.98 25.55 -1.66
N SER A 219 2.08 26.27 -1.65
CA SER A 219 2.71 26.84 -0.46
C SER A 219 1.74 27.75 0.28
#